data_b0bc5630eaa4887a53ef5f2852f98da4
#
_entry.id   b0bc5630eaa4887a53ef5f2852f98da4
#
_cell.length_a   1.000
_cell.length_b   1.000
_cell.length_c   1.000
_cell.angle_alpha   90.00
_cell.angle_beta   90.00
_cell.angle_gamma   90.00
#
_symmetry.space_group_name_H-M   'P 1'
#
loop_
_entity.id
_entity.type
_entity.pdbx_description
1 polymer ?
#
loop_
_entity_poly.entity_id
_entity_poly.type
_entity_poly.pdbx_seq_one_letter_code
_entity_poly.pdbx_strand_id
1 'polypeptide(L)'
;MNAPPALLLPPLDAVAAPRPRRWRTLLWMALVVLLIAAQTLLVALAFHYRSARTQEAVEAIAAAASAELAQLFARDLQAMLDMPGPGAPAAAWQARAERLLVARPELLRFERRDAQMRIVGAVDTRARPPLFGRYRREEVQFEVELACRTTQRRGGPTYSHSYYVPQPDGLGVEVMDLCVAERTGDAVTGFVIASYSLTGLL
;
A
#
# COMPACT_ATOMS: atom_id res chain seq x y z
N MET A 1 10.05 63.09 -96.86
CA MET A 1 10.95 62.11 -96.33
C MET A 1 10.90 62.30 -94.80
N ASN A 2 10.11 61.47 -94.10
CA ASN A 2 9.93 61.55 -92.69
C ASN A 2 10.79 60.48 -91.97
N ALA A 3 11.65 60.87 -91.06
CA ALA A 3 12.42 59.97 -90.23
C ALA A 3 11.54 59.46 -89.09
N PRO A 4 11.66 58.15 -88.65
CA PRO A 4 10.85 57.64 -87.59
C PRO A 4 11.43 58.06 -86.21
N PRO A 5 10.60 58.15 -85.15
CA PRO A 5 11.05 58.55 -83.80
C PRO A 5 11.82 57.40 -83.14
N ALA A 6 12.88 57.77 -82.46
CA ALA A 6 13.71 56.89 -81.66
C ALA A 6 12.95 56.43 -80.41
N LEU A 7 12.81 55.08 -80.24
CA LEU A 7 12.32 54.43 -79.01
C LEU A 7 13.36 54.58 -77.90
N LEU A 8 13.07 55.40 -76.91
CA LEU A 8 13.82 55.52 -75.66
C LEU A 8 13.43 54.32 -74.77
N LEU A 9 14.34 53.31 -74.64
CA LEU A 9 14.24 52.25 -73.68
C LEU A 9 14.56 52.82 -72.28
N PRO A 10 13.76 52.51 -71.26
CA PRO A 10 14.06 52.95 -69.88
C PRO A 10 15.26 52.14 -69.35
N PRO A 11 16.06 52.77 -68.46
CA PRO A 11 17.26 52.12 -67.85
C PRO A 11 16.83 50.98 -66.95
N LEU A 12 17.34 49.77 -67.19
CA LEU A 12 17.22 48.57 -66.37
C LEU A 12 18.23 48.52 -65.21
N ASP A 13 18.30 49.54 -64.41
CA ASP A 13 19.18 49.55 -63.25
C ASP A 13 18.40 49.81 -61.96
N ALA A 14 17.42 48.94 -61.68
CA ALA A 14 16.94 48.78 -60.31
C ALA A 14 17.85 47.77 -59.57
N VAL A 15 19.08 48.23 -59.23
CA VAL A 15 19.98 47.50 -58.33
C VAL A 15 19.27 47.37 -57.00
N ALA A 16 18.83 46.14 -56.68
CA ALA A 16 18.27 45.81 -55.40
C ALA A 16 19.28 46.15 -54.27
N ALA A 17 18.95 47.15 -53.43
CA ALA A 17 19.78 47.58 -52.31
C ALA A 17 20.15 46.37 -51.42
N PRO A 18 21.44 46.17 -51.05
CA PRO A 18 21.84 45.06 -50.22
C PRO A 18 21.13 45.16 -48.87
N ARG A 19 20.29 44.19 -48.55
CA ARG A 19 19.60 44.09 -47.29
C ARG A 19 20.66 44.15 -46.15
N PRO A 20 20.51 45.02 -45.13
CA PRO A 20 21.53 45.27 -44.14
C PRO A 20 21.93 43.95 -43.43
N ARG A 21 23.23 43.70 -43.36
CA ARG A 21 23.87 42.48 -42.77
C ARG A 21 23.32 42.18 -41.36
N ARG A 22 22.81 43.20 -40.65
CA ARG A 22 22.16 43.12 -39.32
C ARG A 22 20.86 42.29 -39.32
N TRP A 23 20.09 42.27 -40.39
CA TRP A 23 18.86 41.44 -40.45
C TRP A 23 19.17 39.96 -40.54
N ARG A 24 20.19 39.57 -41.25
CA ARG A 24 20.63 38.17 -41.34
C ARG A 24 21.09 37.65 -39.98
N THR A 25 21.83 38.46 -39.22
CA THR A 25 22.25 38.10 -37.84
C THR A 25 21.07 37.99 -36.90
N LEU A 26 20.07 38.87 -36.99
CA LEU A 26 18.86 38.80 -36.17
C LEU A 26 18.05 37.53 -36.46
N LEU A 27 17.92 37.15 -37.76
CA LEU A 27 17.23 35.91 -38.16
C LEU A 27 17.94 34.65 -37.65
N TRP A 28 19.30 34.66 -37.71
CA TRP A 28 20.07 33.55 -37.13
C TRP A 28 19.96 33.44 -35.63
N MET A 29 19.98 34.55 -34.91
CA MET A 29 19.76 34.58 -33.46
C MET A 29 18.35 34.09 -33.11
N ALA A 30 17.33 34.55 -33.81
CA ALA A 30 15.96 34.09 -33.60
C ALA A 30 15.79 32.58 -33.84
N LEU A 31 16.45 32.04 -34.86
CA LEU A 31 16.46 30.60 -35.13
C LEU A 31 17.13 29.80 -34.01
N VAL A 32 18.27 30.27 -33.52
CA VAL A 32 19.01 29.61 -32.41
C VAL A 32 18.17 29.63 -31.12
N VAL A 33 17.56 30.78 -30.79
CA VAL A 33 16.67 30.89 -29.63
C VAL A 33 15.46 29.97 -29.75
N LEU A 34 14.86 29.87 -30.93
CA LEU A 34 13.72 28.96 -31.20
C LEU A 34 14.12 27.49 -31.03
N LEU A 35 15.32 27.11 -31.53
CA LEU A 35 15.86 25.77 -31.39
C LEU A 35 16.11 25.40 -29.91
N ILE A 36 16.69 26.31 -29.13
CA ILE A 36 16.91 26.13 -27.69
C ILE A 36 15.57 26.00 -26.96
N ALA A 37 14.60 26.84 -27.27
CA ALA A 37 13.26 26.79 -26.69
C ALA A 37 12.55 25.46 -27.01
N ALA A 38 12.64 25.00 -28.25
CA ALA A 38 12.06 23.72 -28.64
C ALA A 38 12.73 22.54 -27.94
N GLN A 39 14.07 22.56 -27.79
CA GLN A 39 14.81 21.53 -27.07
C GLN A 39 14.46 21.50 -25.58
N THR A 40 14.38 22.67 -24.92
CA THR A 40 14.00 22.75 -23.50
C THR A 40 12.56 22.28 -23.28
N LEU A 41 11.64 22.62 -24.19
CA LEU A 41 10.26 22.13 -24.14
C LEU A 41 10.19 20.61 -24.28
N LEU A 42 10.92 20.02 -25.24
CA LEU A 42 10.97 18.57 -25.44
C LEU A 42 11.52 17.84 -24.22
N VAL A 43 12.59 18.37 -23.62
CA VAL A 43 13.19 17.80 -22.40
C VAL A 43 12.18 17.88 -21.24
N ALA A 44 11.55 19.03 -21.04
CA ALA A 44 10.54 19.22 -19.98
C ALA A 44 9.35 18.25 -20.18
N LEU A 45 8.87 18.10 -21.41
CA LEU A 45 7.78 17.17 -21.74
C LEU A 45 8.18 15.70 -21.47
N ALA A 46 9.42 15.32 -21.85
CA ALA A 46 9.94 13.98 -21.61
C ALA A 46 10.08 13.67 -20.10
N PHE A 47 10.52 14.63 -19.30
CA PHE A 47 10.56 14.49 -17.83
C PHE A 47 9.16 14.37 -17.24
N HIS A 48 8.23 15.21 -17.67
CA HIS A 48 6.84 15.16 -17.19
C HIS A 48 6.15 13.84 -17.55
N TYR A 49 6.38 13.33 -18.75
CA TYR A 49 5.81 12.07 -19.19
C TYR A 49 6.41 10.85 -18.48
N ARG A 50 7.71 10.87 -18.17
CA ARG A 50 8.35 9.80 -17.39
C ARG A 50 7.88 9.79 -15.93
N SER A 51 7.76 10.95 -15.30
CA SER A 51 7.30 11.03 -13.91
C SER A 51 5.83 10.56 -13.78
N ALA A 52 4.96 10.92 -14.70
CA ALA A 52 3.57 10.46 -14.70
C ALA A 52 3.47 8.93 -14.83
N ARG A 53 4.21 8.30 -15.74
CA ARG A 53 4.19 6.84 -15.93
C ARG A 53 4.75 6.07 -14.71
N THR A 54 5.80 6.58 -14.07
CA THR A 54 6.33 5.93 -12.87
C THR A 54 5.35 6.02 -11.71
N GLN A 55 4.64 7.12 -11.58
CA GLN A 55 3.64 7.31 -10.54
C GLN A 55 2.43 6.39 -10.76
N GLU A 56 1.90 6.30 -11.97
CA GLU A 56 0.82 5.37 -12.33
C GLU A 56 1.20 3.91 -12.05
N ALA A 57 2.43 3.51 -12.38
CA ALA A 57 2.91 2.16 -12.11
C ALA A 57 3.03 1.86 -10.61
N VAL A 58 3.54 2.80 -9.81
CA VAL A 58 3.63 2.67 -8.34
C VAL A 58 2.24 2.62 -7.72
N GLU A 59 1.32 3.48 -8.15
CA GLU A 59 -0.07 3.47 -7.68
C GLU A 59 -0.79 2.16 -8.02
N ALA A 60 -0.58 1.62 -9.22
CA ALA A 60 -1.15 0.35 -9.63
C ALA A 60 -0.62 -0.83 -8.79
N ILE A 61 0.70 -0.86 -8.51
CA ILE A 61 1.31 -1.88 -7.65
C ILE A 61 0.79 -1.75 -6.21
N ALA A 62 0.73 -0.52 -5.67
CA ALA A 62 0.20 -0.28 -4.34
C ALA A 62 -1.28 -0.67 -4.21
N ALA A 63 -2.09 -0.37 -5.23
CA ALA A 63 -3.50 -0.77 -5.27
C ALA A 63 -3.65 -2.30 -5.35
N ALA A 64 -2.83 -2.98 -6.16
CA ALA A 64 -2.85 -4.44 -6.25
C ALA A 64 -2.44 -5.09 -4.91
N ALA A 65 -1.37 -4.63 -4.28
CA ALA A 65 -0.91 -5.13 -2.99
C ALA A 65 -1.95 -4.89 -1.88
N SER A 66 -2.57 -3.71 -1.84
CA SER A 66 -3.61 -3.42 -0.86
C SER A 66 -4.87 -4.28 -1.06
N ALA A 67 -5.25 -4.56 -2.31
CA ALA A 67 -6.36 -5.45 -2.62
C ALA A 67 -6.07 -6.91 -2.20
N GLU A 68 -4.85 -7.38 -2.41
CA GLU A 68 -4.42 -8.72 -2.00
C GLU A 68 -4.43 -8.87 -0.47
N LEU A 69 -3.87 -7.89 0.26
CA LEU A 69 -3.93 -7.84 1.72
C LEU A 69 -5.38 -7.81 2.23
N ALA A 70 -6.25 -6.99 1.63
CA ALA A 70 -7.65 -6.94 2.01
C ALA A 70 -8.36 -8.29 1.83
N GLN A 71 -8.06 -9.01 0.74
CA GLN A 71 -8.60 -10.36 0.51
C GLN A 71 -8.06 -11.38 1.52
N LEU A 72 -6.78 -11.28 1.89
CA LEU A 72 -6.16 -12.13 2.90
C LEU A 72 -6.87 -11.93 4.25
N PHE A 73 -6.99 -10.69 4.71
CA PHE A 73 -7.69 -10.39 5.97
C PHE A 73 -9.16 -10.78 5.97
N ALA A 74 -9.86 -10.60 4.84
CA ALA A 74 -11.25 -11.05 4.72
C ALA A 74 -11.40 -12.57 4.83
N ARG A 75 -10.48 -13.34 4.23
CA ARG A 75 -10.47 -14.81 4.33
C ARG A 75 -10.15 -15.28 5.75
N ASP A 76 -9.22 -14.60 6.43
CA ASP A 76 -8.85 -14.94 7.79
C ASP A 76 -9.96 -14.60 8.78
N LEU A 77 -10.58 -13.44 8.61
CA LEU A 77 -11.76 -13.08 9.40
C LEU A 77 -12.87 -14.12 9.24
N GLN A 78 -13.17 -14.55 8.00
CA GLN A 78 -14.17 -15.59 7.78
C GLN A 78 -13.77 -16.89 8.48
N ALA A 79 -12.50 -17.30 8.40
CA ALA A 79 -12.02 -18.49 9.08
C ALA A 79 -12.13 -18.40 10.62
N MET A 80 -12.00 -17.20 11.20
CA MET A 80 -12.23 -16.95 12.62
C MET A 80 -13.72 -17.00 12.99
N LEU A 81 -14.59 -16.45 12.15
CA LEU A 81 -16.05 -16.52 12.34
C LEU A 81 -16.55 -17.99 12.27
N ASP A 82 -15.87 -18.83 11.49
CA ASP A 82 -16.15 -20.26 11.36
C ASP A 82 -15.48 -21.12 12.46
N MET A 83 -14.90 -20.50 13.49
CA MET A 83 -14.35 -21.23 14.65
C MET A 83 -15.49 -21.85 15.47
N PRO A 84 -15.25 -23.02 16.08
CA PRO A 84 -16.21 -23.63 16.97
C PRO A 84 -16.61 -22.70 18.12
N GLY A 85 -17.91 -22.41 18.25
CA GLY A 85 -18.44 -21.44 19.22
C GLY A 85 -18.31 -21.85 20.69
N PRO A 86 -18.86 -21.04 21.62
CA PRO A 86 -18.67 -21.21 23.08
C PRO A 86 -19.12 -22.56 23.65
N GLY A 87 -20.10 -23.22 23.01
CA GLY A 87 -20.59 -24.55 23.43
C GLY A 87 -19.81 -25.74 22.88
N ALA A 88 -18.85 -25.53 22.02
CA ALA A 88 -18.08 -26.63 21.41
C ALA A 88 -17.00 -27.16 22.38
N PRO A 89 -16.66 -28.47 22.27
CA PRO A 89 -15.56 -29.05 23.04
C PRO A 89 -14.23 -28.28 22.80
N ALA A 90 -13.46 -28.04 23.86
CA ALA A 90 -12.17 -27.35 23.77
C ALA A 90 -11.22 -27.99 22.74
N ALA A 91 -11.23 -29.34 22.66
CA ALA A 91 -10.43 -30.08 21.69
C ALA A 91 -10.81 -29.78 20.23
N ALA A 92 -12.09 -29.54 19.94
CA ALA A 92 -12.54 -29.19 18.60
C ALA A 92 -12.04 -27.79 18.18
N TRP A 93 -12.11 -26.83 19.10
CA TRP A 93 -11.58 -25.48 18.92
C TRP A 93 -10.06 -25.53 18.68
N GLN A 94 -9.33 -26.24 19.56
CA GLN A 94 -7.88 -26.39 19.45
C GLN A 94 -7.45 -27.02 18.12
N ALA A 95 -8.09 -28.12 17.71
CA ALA A 95 -7.80 -28.77 16.44
C ALA A 95 -8.08 -27.88 15.23
N ARG A 96 -9.10 -27.00 15.31
CA ARG A 96 -9.38 -26.02 14.25
C ARG A 96 -8.32 -24.94 14.21
N ALA A 97 -7.91 -24.39 15.37
CA ALA A 97 -6.86 -23.38 15.48
C ALA A 97 -5.53 -23.92 14.94
N GLU A 98 -5.13 -25.14 15.31
CA GLU A 98 -3.92 -25.79 14.79
C GLU A 98 -3.93 -25.91 13.25
N ARG A 99 -5.05 -26.32 12.66
CA ARG A 99 -5.19 -26.40 11.20
C ARG A 99 -5.05 -25.04 10.53
N LEU A 100 -5.62 -23.98 11.12
CA LEU A 100 -5.50 -22.61 10.58
C LEU A 100 -4.07 -22.11 10.65
N LEU A 101 -3.37 -22.34 11.76
CA LEU A 101 -1.95 -21.94 11.94
C LEU A 101 -1.02 -22.66 10.95
N VAL A 102 -1.33 -23.90 10.58
CA VAL A 102 -0.56 -24.62 9.55
C VAL A 102 -0.84 -24.09 8.15
N ALA A 103 -2.10 -23.73 7.87
CA ALA A 103 -2.53 -23.25 6.55
C ALA A 103 -2.19 -21.76 6.31
N ARG A 104 -1.84 -21.00 7.36
CA ARG A 104 -1.69 -19.55 7.37
C ARG A 104 -0.40 -19.17 8.09
N PRO A 105 0.74 -19.05 7.37
CA PRO A 105 2.04 -18.77 7.96
C PRO A 105 2.16 -17.38 8.59
N GLU A 106 1.30 -16.45 8.19
CA GLU A 106 1.16 -15.11 8.78
C GLU A 106 0.59 -15.13 10.19
N LEU A 107 -0.15 -16.19 10.56
CA LEU A 107 -0.74 -16.36 11.88
C LEU A 107 0.28 -17.00 12.83
N LEU A 108 0.48 -16.37 13.98
CA LEU A 108 1.42 -16.83 15.00
C LEU A 108 0.72 -17.59 16.13
N ARG A 109 -0.48 -17.14 16.49
CA ARG A 109 -1.19 -17.64 17.66
C ARG A 109 -2.69 -17.41 17.55
N PHE A 110 -3.47 -18.34 18.08
CA PHE A 110 -4.87 -18.17 18.40
C PHE A 110 -5.07 -18.19 19.91
N GLU A 111 -5.89 -17.28 20.42
CA GLU A 111 -6.35 -17.26 21.82
C GLU A 111 -7.87 -17.27 21.84
N ARG A 112 -8.41 -17.97 22.86
CA ARG A 112 -9.80 -17.84 23.26
C ARG A 112 -9.85 -17.24 24.65
N ARG A 113 -10.65 -16.22 24.86
CA ARG A 113 -10.82 -15.53 26.13
C ARG A 113 -12.27 -15.54 26.55
N ASP A 114 -12.51 -15.58 27.85
CA ASP A 114 -13.83 -15.40 28.42
C ASP A 114 -14.28 -13.92 28.37
N ALA A 115 -15.51 -13.65 28.83
CA ALA A 115 -16.05 -12.29 28.91
C ALA A 115 -15.26 -11.36 29.83
N GLN A 116 -14.46 -11.90 30.76
CA GLN A 116 -13.57 -11.17 31.64
C GLN A 116 -12.14 -11.04 31.10
N MET A 117 -11.93 -11.38 29.82
CA MET A 117 -10.65 -11.31 29.12
C MET A 117 -9.58 -12.30 29.63
N ARG A 118 -9.95 -13.31 30.43
CA ARG A 118 -9.02 -14.36 30.87
C ARG A 118 -8.82 -15.36 29.74
N ILE A 119 -7.60 -15.79 29.53
CA ILE A 119 -7.26 -16.80 28.52
C ILE A 119 -7.80 -18.16 28.97
N VAL A 120 -8.73 -18.72 28.19
CA VAL A 120 -9.30 -20.05 28.42
C VAL A 120 -8.78 -21.11 27.44
N GLY A 121 -8.09 -20.68 26.41
CA GLY A 121 -7.42 -21.55 25.44
C GLY A 121 -6.43 -20.76 24.60
N ALA A 122 -5.32 -21.39 24.24
CA ALA A 122 -4.31 -20.79 23.37
C ALA A 122 -3.58 -21.86 22.57
N VAL A 123 -3.24 -21.52 21.33
CA VAL A 123 -2.48 -22.38 20.41
C VAL A 123 -1.47 -21.52 19.69
N ASP A 124 -0.20 -21.86 19.74
CA ASP A 124 0.86 -21.23 18.98
C ASP A 124 1.17 -22.00 17.71
N THR A 125 1.67 -21.30 16.69
CA THR A 125 2.21 -21.97 15.49
C THR A 125 3.38 -22.89 15.84
N ARG A 126 3.46 -24.04 15.18
CA ARG A 126 4.61 -24.95 15.34
C ARG A 126 5.79 -24.60 14.45
N ALA A 127 5.59 -23.66 13.51
CA ALA A 127 6.62 -23.23 12.56
C ALA A 127 7.66 -22.29 13.18
N ARG A 128 7.37 -21.73 14.35
CA ARG A 128 8.23 -20.78 15.07
C ARG A 128 8.19 -21.07 16.58
N PRO A 129 9.16 -20.57 17.36
CA PRO A 129 9.06 -20.61 18.83
C PRO A 129 7.75 -19.96 19.31
N PRO A 130 7.24 -20.34 20.49
CA PRO A 130 6.03 -19.71 21.03
C PRO A 130 6.17 -18.21 21.13
N LEU A 131 5.15 -17.48 20.68
CA LEU A 131 5.18 -16.01 20.59
C LEU A 131 5.52 -15.36 21.95
N PHE A 132 4.94 -15.88 23.02
CA PHE A 132 5.12 -15.39 24.40
C PHE A 132 6.00 -16.31 25.25
N GLY A 133 7.03 -16.93 24.67
CA GLY A 133 7.90 -17.87 25.38
C GLY A 133 8.75 -17.23 26.48
N ARG A 134 9.13 -15.96 26.35
CA ARG A 134 9.96 -15.21 27.30
C ARG A 134 9.16 -14.23 28.15
N TYR A 135 8.15 -13.63 27.57
CA TYR A 135 7.29 -12.64 28.23
C TYR A 135 5.92 -13.25 28.44
N ARG A 136 5.32 -12.92 29.58
CA ARG A 136 3.93 -13.34 29.81
C ARG A 136 3.00 -12.53 28.95
N ARG A 137 1.96 -13.17 28.41
CA ARG A 137 0.95 -12.50 27.58
C ARG A 137 0.31 -11.30 28.29
N GLU A 138 0.15 -11.41 29.59
CA GLU A 138 -0.42 -10.37 30.46
C GLU A 138 0.42 -9.08 30.49
N GLU A 139 1.72 -9.16 30.22
CA GLU A 139 2.61 -7.99 30.20
C GLU A 139 2.43 -7.13 28.94
N VAL A 140 1.87 -7.70 27.88
CA VAL A 140 1.66 -7.05 26.56
C VAL A 140 0.21 -7.13 26.09
N GLN A 141 -0.74 -7.22 27.01
CA GLN A 141 -2.16 -7.42 26.67
C GLN A 141 -2.94 -6.13 26.38
N PHE A 142 -2.37 -4.96 26.64
CA PHE A 142 -3.08 -3.68 26.56
C PHE A 142 -3.73 -3.47 25.17
N GLU A 143 -2.99 -3.71 24.09
CA GLU A 143 -3.46 -3.51 22.73
C GLU A 143 -4.60 -4.47 22.36
N VAL A 144 -4.49 -5.74 22.75
CA VAL A 144 -5.55 -6.71 22.50
C VAL A 144 -6.82 -6.44 23.31
N GLU A 145 -6.67 -5.99 24.58
CA GLU A 145 -7.82 -5.60 25.37
C GLU A 145 -8.55 -4.41 24.78
N LEU A 146 -7.81 -3.41 24.30
CA LEU A 146 -8.38 -2.25 23.65
C LEU A 146 -9.15 -2.64 22.37
N ALA A 147 -8.58 -3.52 21.56
CA ALA A 147 -9.23 -4.07 20.36
C ALA A 147 -10.53 -4.81 20.73
N CYS A 148 -10.47 -5.72 21.72
CA CYS A 148 -11.64 -6.51 22.12
C CYS A 148 -12.73 -5.65 22.77
N ARG A 149 -12.40 -4.66 23.57
CA ARG A 149 -13.36 -3.68 24.11
C ARG A 149 -14.01 -2.86 22.97
N THR A 150 -13.25 -2.55 21.93
CA THR A 150 -13.78 -1.86 20.74
C THR A 150 -14.71 -2.77 19.95
N THR A 151 -14.33 -4.04 19.74
CA THR A 151 -15.17 -5.09 19.15
C THR A 151 -16.50 -5.24 19.90
N GLN A 152 -16.45 -5.27 21.22
CA GLN A 152 -17.65 -5.36 22.05
C GLN A 152 -18.60 -4.16 21.87
N ARG A 153 -18.03 -2.94 21.82
CA ARG A 153 -18.83 -1.71 21.67
C ARG A 153 -19.38 -1.51 20.26
N ARG A 154 -18.59 -1.83 19.22
CA ARG A 154 -18.98 -1.61 17.82
C ARG A 154 -19.75 -2.76 17.21
N GLY A 155 -19.73 -3.94 17.83
CA GLY A 155 -20.40 -5.14 17.34
C GLY A 155 -19.71 -5.85 16.20
N GLY A 156 -18.52 -5.39 15.75
CA GLY A 156 -17.75 -5.95 14.65
C GLY A 156 -16.31 -6.26 15.03
N PRO A 157 -15.60 -7.05 14.20
CA PRO A 157 -14.19 -7.39 14.43
C PRO A 157 -13.31 -6.13 14.45
N THR A 158 -12.26 -6.14 15.27
CA THR A 158 -11.36 -4.99 15.41
C THR A 158 -9.90 -5.48 15.48
N TYR A 159 -9.03 -4.80 14.74
CA TYR A 159 -7.58 -4.98 14.83
C TYR A 159 -7.01 -4.07 15.93
N SER A 160 -5.98 -4.57 16.63
CA SER A 160 -5.16 -3.76 17.53
C SER A 160 -4.22 -2.85 16.75
N HIS A 161 -3.57 -1.89 17.42
CA HIS A 161 -2.33 -1.35 16.89
C HIS A 161 -1.25 -2.43 16.89
N SER A 162 -0.23 -2.26 16.05
CA SER A 162 0.92 -3.14 16.11
C SER A 162 1.74 -2.89 17.37
N TYR A 163 2.33 -3.95 17.90
CA TYR A 163 3.22 -3.91 19.03
C TYR A 163 4.35 -4.93 18.85
N TYR A 164 5.41 -4.75 19.63
CA TYR A 164 6.61 -5.54 19.48
C TYR A 164 6.73 -6.57 20.60
N VAL A 165 6.92 -7.84 20.22
CA VAL A 165 7.15 -8.94 21.18
C VAL A 165 8.61 -9.35 21.09
N PRO A 166 9.44 -9.05 22.11
CA PRO A 166 10.84 -9.45 22.12
C PRO A 166 11.00 -10.97 22.11
N GLN A 167 11.93 -11.48 21.31
CA GLN A 167 12.24 -12.90 21.21
C GLN A 167 13.58 -13.24 21.89
N PRO A 168 13.83 -14.52 22.23
CA PRO A 168 15.06 -14.94 22.91
C PRO A 168 16.36 -14.69 22.15
N ASP A 169 16.30 -14.59 20.82
CA ASP A 169 17.41 -14.30 19.90
C ASP A 169 17.83 -12.82 19.87
N GLY A 170 17.16 -11.97 20.65
CA GLY A 170 17.39 -10.53 20.70
C GLY A 170 16.68 -9.75 19.60
N LEU A 171 16.14 -10.43 18.60
CA LEU A 171 15.21 -9.85 17.61
C LEU A 171 13.80 -9.96 18.16
N GLY A 172 12.92 -9.06 17.80
CA GLY A 172 11.53 -9.15 18.20
C GLY A 172 10.64 -9.40 16.99
N VAL A 173 9.39 -9.73 17.25
CA VAL A 173 8.36 -9.87 16.22
C VAL A 173 7.36 -8.74 16.39
N GLU A 174 7.11 -8.01 15.30
CA GLU A 174 6.02 -7.04 15.25
C GLU A 174 4.71 -7.79 15.00
N VAL A 175 3.76 -7.57 15.90
CA VAL A 175 2.51 -8.33 15.98
C VAL A 175 1.32 -7.37 15.93
N MET A 176 0.23 -7.83 15.33
CA MET A 176 -1.08 -7.19 15.35
C MET A 176 -2.11 -8.25 15.70
N ASP A 177 -3.04 -7.94 16.60
CA ASP A 177 -4.11 -8.85 16.99
C ASP A 177 -5.43 -8.49 16.31
N LEU A 178 -6.13 -9.48 15.78
CA LEU A 178 -7.53 -9.37 15.37
C LEU A 178 -8.40 -9.96 16.48
N CYS A 179 -9.32 -9.17 17.03
CA CYS A 179 -10.28 -9.60 18.01
C CYS A 179 -11.69 -9.75 17.40
N VAL A 180 -12.31 -10.90 17.65
CA VAL A 180 -13.69 -11.23 17.24
C VAL A 180 -14.47 -11.63 18.50
N ALA A 181 -15.65 -11.05 18.70
CA ALA A 181 -16.49 -11.40 19.85
C ALA A 181 -17.26 -12.70 19.59
N GLU A 182 -17.21 -13.63 20.55
CA GLU A 182 -18.15 -14.76 20.63
C GLU A 182 -19.43 -14.30 21.29
N ARG A 183 -20.57 -14.61 20.67
CA ARG A 183 -21.88 -14.20 21.17
C ARG A 183 -22.84 -15.38 21.33
N THR A 184 -23.72 -15.27 22.32
CA THR A 184 -24.88 -16.15 22.47
C THR A 184 -26.09 -15.22 22.56
N GLY A 185 -26.89 -15.15 21.48
CA GLY A 185 -27.86 -14.08 21.29
C GLY A 185 -27.15 -12.71 21.25
N ASP A 186 -27.63 -11.75 22.03
CA ASP A 186 -27.04 -10.40 22.11
C ASP A 186 -25.87 -10.28 23.10
N ALA A 187 -25.67 -11.30 23.94
CA ALA A 187 -24.64 -11.27 24.97
C ALA A 187 -23.27 -11.69 24.42
N VAL A 188 -22.23 -10.90 24.72
CA VAL A 188 -20.82 -11.30 24.47
C VAL A 188 -20.40 -12.27 25.56
N THR A 189 -20.07 -13.50 25.17
CA THR A 189 -19.69 -14.59 26.06
C THR A 189 -18.17 -14.81 26.11
N GLY A 190 -17.45 -14.27 25.12
CA GLY A 190 -16.00 -14.38 25.04
C GLY A 190 -15.45 -13.72 23.79
N PHE A 191 -14.19 -13.99 23.50
CA PHE A 191 -13.46 -13.46 22.35
C PHE A 191 -12.54 -14.51 21.76
N VAL A 192 -12.43 -14.51 20.44
CA VAL A 192 -11.39 -15.20 19.70
C VAL A 192 -10.40 -14.16 19.19
N ILE A 193 -9.13 -14.39 19.41
CA ILE A 193 -8.04 -13.49 19.01
C ILE A 193 -7.09 -14.26 18.10
N ALA A 194 -6.70 -13.63 17.00
CA ALA A 194 -5.65 -14.11 16.11
C ALA A 194 -4.50 -13.11 16.09
N SER A 195 -3.29 -13.55 16.41
CA SER A 195 -2.08 -12.73 16.38
C SER A 195 -1.36 -12.94 15.05
N TYR A 196 -1.13 -11.87 14.32
CA TYR A 196 -0.44 -11.83 13.02
C TYR A 196 1.00 -11.37 13.17
N SER A 197 1.91 -11.95 12.38
CA SER A 197 3.23 -11.40 12.15
C SER A 197 3.17 -10.38 11.01
N LEU A 198 3.49 -9.12 11.27
CA LEU A 198 3.53 -8.11 10.19
C LEU A 198 4.66 -8.41 9.19
N THR A 199 5.77 -8.97 9.64
CA THR A 199 6.85 -9.45 8.76
C THR A 199 6.44 -10.63 7.89
N GLY A 200 5.43 -11.41 8.30
CA GLY A 200 4.90 -12.55 7.54
C GLY A 200 3.83 -12.16 6.53
N LEU A 201 3.35 -10.91 6.57
CA LEU A 201 2.37 -10.35 5.64
C LEU A 201 3.02 -9.70 4.41
N LEU A 202 4.31 -9.37 4.49
CA LEU A 202 5.11 -8.75 3.42
C LEU A 202 5.95 -9.79 2.68
#